data_35f1e96afc265141e7ef1429f95c7483
#
_entry.id   35f1e96afc265141e7ef1429f95c7483
#
_cell.length_a   1.000
_cell.length_b   1.000
_cell.length_c   1.000
_cell.angle_alpha   90.00
_cell.angle_beta   90.00
_cell.angle_gamma   90.00
#
_symmetry.space_group_name_H-M   'P 1'
#
loop_
_entity.id
_entity.type
_entity.pdbx_description
1 polymer ?
#
loop_
_entity_poly.entity_id
_entity_poly.type
_entity_poly.pdbx_seq_one_letter_code
_entity_poly.pdbx_strand_id
1 'polypeptide(L)'
;MSGFDVNAIREQFPILQRTVRGDKPLVYLDSGATSQRPLPVWKAEEEFVLHTNAPVHRGSYQLAEEADDAYESARQAIAAFVGADRDEIAFTKNATEALNEVAYVLGDERAGDLYVGEGDTVVITELEHHANLVPWQELCARTGATLKWYSMTEDGRIDLDSVSYTHLR
;
A
#
# COMPACT_ATOMS: atom_id res chain seq x y z
N MET A 1 22.72 6.71 19.85
CA MET A 1 21.61 6.86 18.90
C MET A 1 21.31 8.34 18.81
N SER A 2 21.54 8.97 17.63
CA SER A 2 21.11 10.36 17.42
C SER A 2 19.59 10.40 17.60
N GLY A 3 19.10 11.26 18.48
CA GLY A 3 17.67 11.39 18.74
C GLY A 3 16.89 11.72 17.44
N PHE A 4 15.67 11.28 17.34
CA PHE A 4 14.75 11.60 16.24
C PHE A 4 14.49 13.13 16.22
N ASP A 5 15.05 13.81 15.20
CA ASP A 5 14.90 15.26 15.05
C ASP A 5 13.68 15.58 14.19
N VAL A 6 12.57 15.85 14.88
CA VAL A 6 11.28 16.21 14.25
C VAL A 6 11.41 17.48 13.40
N ASN A 7 12.20 18.47 13.81
CA ASN A 7 12.32 19.74 13.09
C ASN A 7 13.08 19.55 11.78
N ALA A 8 14.19 18.83 11.80
CA ALA A 8 14.95 18.50 10.58
C ALA A 8 14.09 17.71 9.58
N ILE A 9 13.22 16.81 10.05
CA ILE A 9 12.28 16.09 9.18
C ILE A 9 11.22 17.04 8.63
N ARG A 10 10.62 17.91 9.47
CA ARG A 10 9.59 18.87 9.03
C ARG A 10 10.12 19.86 7.98
N GLU A 11 11.37 20.23 8.03
CA GLU A 11 12.02 21.12 7.05
C GLU A 11 12.02 20.52 5.63
N GLN A 12 12.00 19.20 5.51
CA GLN A 12 11.92 18.52 4.22
C GLN A 12 10.52 18.64 3.55
N PHE A 13 9.52 19.14 4.28
CA PHE A 13 8.15 19.33 3.79
C PHE A 13 7.81 20.82 3.70
N PRO A 14 8.08 21.50 2.57
CA PRO A 14 7.87 22.95 2.45
C PRO A 14 6.45 23.40 2.78
N ILE A 15 5.44 22.59 2.46
CA ILE A 15 4.03 22.91 2.76
C ILE A 15 3.77 23.07 4.26
N LEU A 16 4.52 22.37 5.12
CA LEU A 16 4.36 22.48 6.58
C LEU A 16 4.91 23.78 7.16
N GLN A 17 5.60 24.59 6.35
CA GLN A 17 6.12 25.90 6.73
C GLN A 17 5.11 27.05 6.52
N ARG A 18 4.00 26.75 5.79
CA ARG A 18 3.00 27.79 5.52
C ARG A 18 2.13 28.11 6.75
N THR A 19 1.57 29.31 6.75
CA THR A 19 0.50 29.71 7.66
C THR A 19 -0.88 29.57 7.02
N VAL A 20 -1.91 29.46 7.83
CA VAL A 20 -3.33 29.36 7.42
C VAL A 20 -4.18 30.30 8.28
N ARG A 21 -5.26 30.81 7.71
CA ARG A 21 -6.23 31.70 8.40
C ARG A 21 -5.54 32.84 9.16
N GLY A 22 -4.71 33.61 8.44
CA GLY A 22 -3.82 34.62 8.99
C GLY A 22 -2.47 34.02 9.34
N ASP A 23 -1.97 34.22 10.56
CA ASP A 23 -0.61 33.84 10.95
C ASP A 23 -0.52 32.52 11.70
N LYS A 24 -1.55 31.67 11.67
CA LYS A 24 -1.54 30.39 12.38
C LYS A 24 -0.69 29.39 11.63
N PRO A 25 0.28 28.69 12.26
CA PRO A 25 1.03 27.61 11.64
C PRO A 25 0.09 26.50 11.16
N LEU A 26 0.42 25.91 9.99
CA LEU A 26 -0.30 24.74 9.51
C LEU A 26 -0.06 23.54 10.43
N VAL A 27 -1.15 22.99 10.97
CA VAL A 27 -1.18 21.67 11.59
C VAL A 27 -1.90 20.72 10.62
N TYR A 28 -1.19 19.73 10.08
CA TYR A 28 -1.72 18.77 9.12
C TYR A 28 -1.81 17.39 9.78
N LEU A 29 -3.02 16.87 9.96
CA LEU A 29 -3.31 15.60 10.63
C LEU A 29 -4.11 14.64 9.75
N ASP A 30 -4.16 14.89 8.43
CA ASP A 30 -4.98 14.15 7.48
C ASP A 30 -4.13 13.29 6.52
N SER A 31 -3.02 12.74 7.02
CA SER A 31 -2.14 11.87 6.21
C SER A 31 -2.80 10.54 5.82
N GLY A 32 -3.88 10.14 6.50
CA GLY A 32 -4.68 8.98 6.11
C GLY A 32 -5.41 9.18 4.78
N ALA A 33 -5.85 10.40 4.49
CA ALA A 33 -6.48 10.74 3.21
C ALA A 33 -5.43 11.02 2.12
N THR A 34 -4.40 11.82 2.45
CA THR A 34 -3.27 12.07 1.55
C THR A 34 -2.04 12.48 2.34
N SER A 35 -0.90 11.86 2.08
CA SER A 35 0.38 12.19 2.70
C SER A 35 1.05 13.35 1.98
N GLN A 36 1.69 14.23 2.75
CA GLN A 36 2.56 15.25 2.18
C GLN A 36 3.85 14.62 1.66
N ARG A 37 4.38 15.14 0.56
CA ARG A 37 5.61 14.63 -0.05
C ARG A 37 6.81 15.49 0.35
N PRO A 38 7.90 14.87 0.80
CA PRO A 38 9.12 15.60 1.10
C PRO A 38 9.82 16.10 -0.16
N LEU A 39 10.60 17.15 -0.03
CA LEU A 39 11.29 17.78 -1.14
C LEU A 39 12.19 16.84 -1.96
N PRO A 40 12.91 15.85 -1.37
CA PRO A 40 13.67 14.89 -2.17
C PRO A 40 12.84 14.07 -3.15
N VAL A 41 11.57 13.73 -2.80
CA VAL A 41 10.65 13.01 -3.70
C VAL A 41 10.29 13.88 -4.89
N TRP A 42 9.95 15.16 -4.67
CA TRP A 42 9.66 16.10 -5.75
C TRP A 42 10.83 16.30 -6.70
N LYS A 43 12.04 16.40 -6.15
CA LYS A 43 13.24 16.56 -6.97
C LYS A 43 13.55 15.32 -7.80
N ALA A 44 13.33 14.12 -7.26
CA ALA A 44 13.53 12.88 -8.00
C ALA A 44 12.49 12.73 -9.13
N GLU A 45 11.23 13.13 -8.89
CA GLU A 45 10.19 13.13 -9.92
C GLU A 45 10.48 14.15 -11.02
N GLU A 46 10.90 15.37 -10.65
CA GLU A 46 11.31 16.41 -11.59
C GLU A 46 12.48 15.96 -12.46
N GLU A 47 13.52 15.41 -11.86
CA GLU A 47 14.73 14.90 -12.55
C GLU A 47 14.35 13.79 -13.55
N PHE A 48 13.51 12.83 -13.13
CA PHE A 48 13.05 11.79 -14.01
C PHE A 48 12.27 12.34 -15.20
N VAL A 49 11.29 13.24 -14.96
CA VAL A 49 10.43 13.80 -16.01
C VAL A 49 11.22 14.64 -16.99
N LEU A 50 12.19 15.41 -16.53
CA LEU A 50 12.96 16.33 -17.38
C LEU A 50 14.09 15.64 -18.16
N HIS A 51 14.64 14.54 -17.64
CA HIS A 51 15.89 13.99 -18.18
C HIS A 51 15.85 12.50 -18.52
N THR A 52 14.94 11.71 -17.94
CA THR A 52 15.00 10.22 -18.05
C THR A 52 13.65 9.61 -18.52
N ASN A 53 12.61 10.41 -18.72
CA ASN A 53 11.28 9.91 -19.02
C ASN A 53 11.22 9.16 -20.37
N ALA A 54 11.16 7.83 -20.28
CA ALA A 54 11.04 6.92 -21.43
C ALA A 54 10.18 5.71 -21.06
N PRO A 55 9.73 4.89 -22.05
CA PRO A 55 8.95 3.68 -21.80
C PRO A 55 9.81 2.64 -21.06
N VAL A 56 9.39 2.27 -19.86
CA VAL A 56 10.02 1.21 -19.07
C VAL A 56 9.75 -0.16 -19.72
N HIS A 57 10.79 -0.99 -19.87
CA HIS A 57 10.78 -2.35 -20.45
C HIS A 57 10.29 -2.43 -21.90
N ARG A 58 10.33 -1.33 -22.66
CA ARG A 58 9.82 -1.27 -24.04
C ARG A 58 10.74 -0.59 -25.04
N GLY A 59 11.95 -0.28 -24.67
CA GLY A 59 12.93 0.36 -25.54
C GLY A 59 14.30 -0.27 -25.42
N SER A 60 15.08 -0.21 -26.51
CA SER A 60 16.48 -0.66 -26.56
C SER A 60 17.43 0.49 -26.89
N TYR A 61 17.09 1.70 -26.48
CA TYR A 61 17.90 2.88 -26.64
C TYR A 61 18.25 3.46 -25.27
N GLN A 62 19.33 4.22 -25.19
CA GLN A 62 19.94 4.66 -23.94
C GLN A 62 18.94 5.25 -22.93
N LEU A 63 18.05 6.15 -23.37
CA LEU A 63 17.07 6.78 -22.47
C LEU A 63 16.08 5.75 -21.86
N ALA A 64 15.70 4.71 -22.62
CA ALA A 64 14.85 3.64 -22.09
C ALA A 64 15.61 2.76 -21.08
N GLU A 65 16.87 2.48 -21.33
CA GLU A 65 17.75 1.74 -20.40
C GLU A 65 17.89 2.51 -19.08
N GLU A 66 18.11 3.84 -19.14
CA GLU A 66 18.17 4.70 -17.95
C GLU A 66 16.85 4.73 -17.17
N ALA A 67 15.69 4.72 -17.87
CA ALA A 67 14.38 4.63 -17.23
C ALA A 67 14.14 3.24 -16.59
N ASP A 68 14.57 2.16 -17.23
CA ASP A 68 14.54 0.80 -16.69
C ASP A 68 15.39 0.69 -15.43
N ASP A 69 16.61 1.21 -15.46
CA ASP A 69 17.50 1.21 -14.31
C ASP A 69 16.92 1.98 -13.13
N ALA A 70 16.31 3.14 -13.36
CA ALA A 70 15.66 3.93 -12.32
C ALA A 70 14.48 3.16 -11.70
N TYR A 71 13.63 2.54 -12.52
CA TYR A 71 12.47 1.77 -12.10
C TYR A 71 12.86 0.52 -11.29
N GLU A 72 13.81 -0.26 -11.80
CA GLU A 72 14.26 -1.49 -11.15
C GLU A 72 15.09 -1.22 -9.89
N SER A 73 15.84 -0.12 -9.84
CA SER A 73 16.52 0.32 -8.63
C SER A 73 15.52 0.70 -7.52
N ALA A 74 14.42 1.36 -7.87
CA ALA A 74 13.34 1.66 -6.92
C ALA A 74 12.69 0.37 -6.39
N ARG A 75 12.42 -0.61 -7.28
CA ARG A 75 11.89 -1.93 -6.90
C ARG A 75 12.83 -2.62 -5.91
N GLN A 76 14.12 -2.65 -6.21
CA GLN A 76 15.13 -3.26 -5.34
C GLN A 76 15.20 -2.57 -3.97
N ALA A 77 15.13 -1.24 -3.93
CA ALA A 77 15.16 -0.48 -2.68
C ALA A 77 13.93 -0.79 -1.80
N ILE A 78 12.74 -0.90 -2.41
CA ILE A 78 11.51 -1.26 -1.70
C ILE A 78 11.57 -2.71 -1.20
N ALA A 79 12.01 -3.65 -2.04
CA ALA A 79 12.19 -5.04 -1.64
C ALA A 79 13.09 -5.17 -0.42
N ALA A 80 14.27 -4.52 -0.45
CA ALA A 80 15.19 -4.51 0.68
C ALA A 80 14.57 -3.89 1.95
N PHE A 81 13.75 -2.83 1.80
CA PHE A 81 13.10 -2.17 2.93
C PHE A 81 12.07 -3.08 3.62
N VAL A 82 11.31 -3.86 2.86
CA VAL A 82 10.27 -4.76 3.41
C VAL A 82 10.79 -6.17 3.69
N GLY A 83 12.05 -6.48 3.38
CA GLY A 83 12.65 -7.80 3.60
C GLY A 83 12.19 -8.85 2.59
N ALA A 84 11.86 -8.43 1.37
CA ALA A 84 11.43 -9.28 0.26
C ALA A 84 12.50 -9.35 -0.85
N ASP A 85 12.35 -10.30 -1.77
CA ASP A 85 13.11 -10.32 -3.01
C ASP A 85 12.49 -9.37 -4.05
N ARG A 86 13.31 -8.90 -4.99
CA ARG A 86 12.88 -7.96 -6.04
C ARG A 86 11.66 -8.47 -6.82
N ASP A 87 11.64 -9.76 -7.12
CA ASP A 87 10.59 -10.39 -7.94
C ASP A 87 9.27 -10.59 -7.16
N GLU A 88 9.26 -10.32 -5.84
CA GLU A 88 8.07 -10.33 -4.99
C GLU A 88 7.39 -8.95 -4.90
N ILE A 89 7.95 -7.93 -5.57
CA ILE A 89 7.39 -6.57 -5.55
C ILE A 89 6.60 -6.30 -6.82
N ALA A 90 5.31 -6.04 -6.67
CA ALA A 90 4.44 -5.50 -7.71
C ALA A 90 4.04 -4.06 -7.39
N PHE A 91 4.20 -3.15 -8.35
CA PHE A 91 3.74 -1.76 -8.21
C PHE A 91 2.27 -1.63 -8.62
N THR A 92 1.49 -1.02 -7.76
CA THR A 92 0.09 -0.66 -7.99
C THR A 92 -0.13 0.83 -7.76
N LYS A 93 -1.25 1.37 -8.22
CA LYS A 93 -1.57 2.80 -8.06
C LYS A 93 -1.85 3.19 -6.60
N ASN A 94 -2.38 2.24 -5.82
CA ASN A 94 -2.76 2.44 -4.43
C ASN A 94 -3.11 1.10 -3.77
N ALA A 95 -3.33 1.12 -2.45
CA ALA A 95 -3.72 -0.07 -1.69
C ALA A 95 -5.04 -0.70 -2.16
N THR A 96 -5.99 0.10 -2.66
CA THR A 96 -7.26 -0.43 -3.19
C THR A 96 -7.01 -1.34 -4.40
N GLU A 97 -6.17 -0.92 -5.35
CA GLU A 97 -5.79 -1.76 -6.50
C GLU A 97 -5.07 -3.02 -6.04
N ALA A 98 -4.08 -2.90 -5.14
CA ALA A 98 -3.33 -4.04 -4.62
C ALA A 98 -4.24 -5.09 -3.95
N LEU A 99 -5.17 -4.66 -3.09
CA LEU A 99 -6.11 -5.55 -2.42
C LEU A 99 -7.06 -6.23 -3.40
N ASN A 100 -7.54 -5.52 -4.41
CA ASN A 100 -8.35 -6.11 -5.48
C ASN A 100 -7.55 -7.13 -6.30
N GLU A 101 -6.30 -6.81 -6.65
CA GLU A 101 -5.43 -7.75 -7.37
C GLU A 101 -5.24 -9.05 -6.60
N VAL A 102 -4.92 -8.97 -5.29
CA VAL A 102 -4.83 -10.14 -4.42
C VAL A 102 -6.14 -10.93 -4.39
N ALA A 103 -7.30 -10.24 -4.22
CA ALA A 103 -8.60 -10.90 -4.21
C ALA A 103 -8.96 -11.55 -5.55
N TYR A 104 -8.52 -10.99 -6.69
CA TYR A 104 -8.69 -11.63 -7.99
C TYR A 104 -7.80 -12.85 -8.15
N VAL A 105 -6.53 -12.78 -7.76
CA VAL A 105 -5.60 -13.90 -7.84
C VAL A 105 -6.08 -15.07 -6.98
N LEU A 106 -6.41 -14.81 -5.71
CA LEU A 106 -6.88 -15.84 -4.78
C LEU A 106 -8.25 -16.42 -5.17
N GLY A 107 -9.06 -15.70 -5.91
CA GLY A 107 -10.36 -16.18 -6.41
C GLY A 107 -10.30 -16.80 -7.81
N ASP A 108 -9.14 -17.06 -8.36
CA ASP A 108 -8.92 -17.74 -9.64
C ASP A 108 -8.43 -19.17 -9.41
N GLU A 109 -9.13 -20.16 -9.93
CA GLU A 109 -8.76 -21.60 -9.78
C GLU A 109 -7.33 -21.91 -10.27
N ARG A 110 -6.77 -21.08 -11.16
CA ARG A 110 -5.39 -21.19 -11.63
C ARG A 110 -4.35 -20.86 -10.53
N ALA A 111 -4.76 -20.27 -9.42
CA ALA A 111 -3.90 -20.06 -8.26
C ALA A 111 -3.51 -21.37 -7.54
N GLY A 112 -4.10 -22.51 -7.93
CA GLY A 112 -3.78 -23.81 -7.36
C GLY A 112 -4.03 -23.86 -5.85
N ASP A 113 -2.99 -24.18 -5.06
CA ASP A 113 -3.09 -24.31 -3.61
C ASP A 113 -3.43 -22.99 -2.87
N LEU A 114 -3.32 -21.85 -3.56
CA LEU A 114 -3.68 -20.52 -3.03
C LEU A 114 -5.13 -20.14 -3.32
N TYR A 115 -5.85 -20.94 -4.12
CA TYR A 115 -7.24 -20.67 -4.43
C TYR A 115 -8.11 -20.66 -3.17
N VAL A 116 -8.95 -19.63 -3.03
CA VAL A 116 -9.90 -19.46 -1.95
C VAL A 116 -11.31 -19.71 -2.47
N GLY A 117 -11.92 -20.80 -2.03
CA GLY A 117 -13.21 -21.27 -2.54
C GLY A 117 -14.14 -21.83 -1.48
N GLU A 118 -15.07 -22.70 -1.90
CA GLU A 118 -16.05 -23.34 -1.01
C GLU A 118 -15.32 -24.10 0.13
N GLY A 119 -15.72 -23.85 1.38
CA GLY A 119 -15.10 -24.42 2.57
C GLY A 119 -14.01 -23.56 3.20
N ASP A 120 -13.47 -22.58 2.47
CA ASP A 120 -12.48 -21.64 3.00
C ASP A 120 -13.15 -20.46 3.71
N THR A 121 -12.38 -19.82 4.59
CA THR A 121 -12.83 -18.63 5.33
C THR A 121 -11.83 -17.50 5.17
N VAL A 122 -12.31 -16.36 4.68
CA VAL A 122 -11.58 -15.07 4.73
C VAL A 122 -11.95 -14.37 6.03
N VAL A 123 -10.94 -13.94 6.79
CA VAL A 123 -11.15 -13.22 8.06
C VAL A 123 -10.59 -11.81 7.95
N ILE A 124 -11.41 -10.84 8.30
CA ILE A 124 -11.05 -9.42 8.36
C ILE A 124 -11.36 -8.86 9.75
N THR A 125 -11.21 -7.57 9.95
CA THR A 125 -11.70 -6.91 11.18
C THR A 125 -12.91 -6.01 10.87
N GLU A 126 -13.72 -5.71 11.88
CA GLU A 126 -14.82 -4.75 11.77
C GLU A 126 -14.32 -3.30 11.54
N LEU A 127 -13.03 -3.06 11.77
CA LEU A 127 -12.40 -1.74 11.64
C LEU A 127 -11.86 -1.45 10.23
N GLU A 128 -12.08 -2.34 9.27
CA GLU A 128 -11.50 -2.23 7.93
C GLU A 128 -12.04 -1.04 7.15
N HIS A 129 -11.16 -0.37 6.43
CA HIS A 129 -11.57 0.54 5.37
C HIS A 129 -12.25 -0.24 4.24
N HIS A 130 -13.23 0.36 3.55
CA HIS A 130 -13.95 -0.29 2.44
C HIS A 130 -13.02 -0.93 1.39
N ALA A 131 -11.85 -0.34 1.15
CA ALA A 131 -10.86 -0.91 0.24
C ALA A 131 -10.34 -2.30 0.67
N ASN A 132 -10.41 -2.62 1.97
CA ASN A 132 -10.04 -3.92 2.55
C ASN A 132 -11.24 -4.71 3.08
N LEU A 133 -12.45 -4.33 2.70
CA LEU A 133 -13.69 -5.06 2.98
C LEU A 133 -14.33 -5.58 1.70
N VAL A 134 -14.61 -4.66 0.77
CA VAL A 134 -15.39 -4.96 -0.44
C VAL A 134 -14.73 -6.02 -1.34
N PRO A 135 -13.40 -6.00 -1.59
CA PRO A 135 -12.77 -7.05 -2.41
C PRO A 135 -12.97 -8.46 -1.85
N TRP A 136 -12.99 -8.61 -0.54
CA TRP A 136 -13.21 -9.91 0.13
C TRP A 136 -14.67 -10.35 0.10
N GLN A 137 -15.62 -9.41 0.20
CA GLN A 137 -17.04 -9.70 -0.01
C GLN A 137 -17.29 -10.22 -1.43
N GLU A 138 -16.73 -9.55 -2.43
CA GLU A 138 -16.84 -9.94 -3.84
C GLU A 138 -16.14 -11.28 -4.14
N LEU A 139 -14.98 -11.51 -3.54
CA LEU A 139 -14.28 -12.80 -3.65
C LEU A 139 -15.18 -13.91 -3.09
N CYS A 140 -15.66 -13.79 -1.85
CA CYS A 140 -16.49 -14.81 -1.21
C CYS A 140 -17.79 -15.05 -1.98
N ALA A 141 -18.43 -13.98 -2.47
CA ALA A 141 -19.64 -14.10 -3.29
C ALA A 141 -19.39 -14.85 -4.60
N ARG A 142 -18.23 -14.69 -5.21
CA ARG A 142 -17.83 -15.31 -6.48
C ARG A 142 -17.40 -16.77 -6.32
N THR A 143 -16.72 -17.10 -5.22
CA THR A 143 -16.07 -18.40 -5.03
C THR A 143 -16.79 -19.34 -4.08
N GLY A 144 -17.79 -18.87 -3.34
CA GLY A 144 -18.48 -19.64 -2.30
C GLY A 144 -17.74 -19.71 -0.96
N ALA A 145 -16.61 -19.02 -0.82
CA ALA A 145 -15.92 -18.88 0.46
C ALA A 145 -16.76 -18.11 1.49
N THR A 146 -16.43 -18.27 2.76
CA THR A 146 -17.12 -17.58 3.87
C THR A 146 -16.34 -16.37 4.32
N LEU A 147 -17.00 -15.21 4.45
CA LEU A 147 -16.40 -14.02 5.07
C LEU A 147 -16.76 -13.99 6.57
N LYS A 148 -15.76 -13.84 7.42
CA LYS A 148 -15.90 -13.61 8.87
C LYS A 148 -15.11 -12.39 9.29
N TRP A 149 -15.44 -11.83 10.44
CA TRP A 149 -14.72 -10.67 10.98
C TRP A 149 -14.59 -10.75 12.50
N TYR A 150 -13.48 -10.19 13.00
CA TYR A 150 -13.32 -9.88 14.40
C TYR A 150 -14.13 -8.63 14.74
N SER A 151 -14.97 -8.72 15.76
CA SER A 151 -15.72 -7.57 16.28
C SER A 151 -14.81 -6.60 17.05
N MET A 152 -15.32 -5.42 17.32
CA MET A 152 -14.67 -4.42 18.13
C MET A 152 -15.22 -4.46 19.56
N THR A 153 -14.34 -4.34 20.54
CA THR A 153 -14.71 -4.14 21.95
C THR A 153 -15.19 -2.71 22.18
N GLU A 154 -15.87 -2.44 23.30
CA GLU A 154 -16.35 -1.09 23.65
C GLU A 154 -15.23 -0.06 23.80
N ASP A 155 -14.00 -0.49 24.14
CA ASP A 155 -12.82 0.38 24.26
C ASP A 155 -12.03 0.50 22.92
N GLY A 156 -12.61 0.02 21.81
CA GLY A 156 -12.07 0.21 20.46
C GLY A 156 -10.92 -0.72 20.08
N ARG A 157 -10.80 -1.88 20.71
CA ARG A 157 -9.83 -2.92 20.38
C ARG A 157 -10.49 -4.04 19.58
N ILE A 158 -9.68 -4.81 18.87
CA ILE A 158 -10.15 -6.02 18.22
C ILE A 158 -10.42 -7.09 19.27
N ASP A 159 -11.64 -7.61 19.29
CA ASP A 159 -12.03 -8.74 20.12
C ASP A 159 -11.58 -10.05 19.47
N LEU A 160 -10.47 -10.60 19.95
CA LEU A 160 -9.88 -11.84 19.41
C LEU A 160 -10.73 -13.07 19.71
N ASP A 161 -11.64 -13.01 20.68
CA ASP A 161 -12.53 -14.11 21.04
C ASP A 161 -13.82 -14.14 20.21
N SER A 162 -14.09 -13.08 19.43
CA SER A 162 -15.31 -12.96 18.63
C SER A 162 -15.36 -13.88 17.41
N VAL A 163 -14.21 -14.43 16.97
CA VAL A 163 -14.13 -15.42 15.87
C VAL A 163 -13.74 -16.77 16.42
N SER A 164 -14.60 -17.77 16.18
CA SER A 164 -14.26 -19.17 16.53
C SER A 164 -13.14 -19.67 15.61
N TYR A 165 -11.99 -20.02 16.19
CA TYR A 165 -10.79 -20.49 15.49
C TYR A 165 -10.89 -21.92 14.92
N THR A 166 -12.01 -22.59 15.06
CA THR A 166 -12.14 -24.02 14.75
C THR A 166 -11.97 -24.38 13.27
N HIS A 167 -11.81 -23.41 12.37
CA HIS A 167 -11.72 -23.65 10.93
C HIS A 167 -10.84 -22.64 10.17
N LEU A 168 -9.85 -22.03 10.83
CA LEU A 168 -8.81 -21.26 10.12
C LEU A 168 -7.71 -22.23 9.66
N ARG A 169 -7.47 -22.30 8.36
CA ARG A 169 -6.34 -23.02 7.76
C ARG A 169 -5.15 -22.09 7.61
#